data_2fc14204640799524a804dd25edc9b4d
#
_entry.id   2fc14204640799524a804dd25edc9b4d
#
_cell.length_a   1.000
_cell.length_b   1.000
_cell.length_c   1.000
_cell.angle_alpha   90.00
_cell.angle_beta   90.00
_cell.angle_gamma   90.00
#
_symmetry.space_group_name_H-M   'P 1'
#
loop_
_entity.id
_entity.type
_entity.pdbx_description
1 polymer ?
#
loop_
_entity_poly.entity_id
_entity_poly.type
_entity_poly.pdbx_seq_one_letter_code
_entity_poly.pdbx_strand_id
1 'polypeptide(L)'
;MREVIYLDSVEQAEVLLKPQRIEIVRALAEPATCADVARLLEQSPQRVNYHVKRLVEHGLVRQIAERTVRNLREGVYQAAGRSYWLSPRLVGHIGTRRSSDAMSLGHLLDLTEEVQRDVADIDLTHPDLPSLGISGQIALHPDQRAEFLTDLQVALQTLFTKYGGSDGESFKLAVACYPFEKDRS
;
A
#
# COMPACT_ATOMS: atom_id res chain seq x y z
N MET A 1 6.12 12.30 2.88
CA MET A 1 6.12 10.83 3.09
C MET A 1 4.84 10.31 2.46
N ARG A 2 4.87 9.24 1.65
CA ARG A 2 3.66 8.60 1.10
C ARG A 2 2.93 7.82 2.20
N GLU A 3 1.63 7.57 2.03
CA GLU A 3 0.91 6.68 2.97
C GLU A 3 1.37 5.23 2.81
N VAL A 4 1.54 4.77 1.57
CA VAL A 4 1.95 3.40 1.27
C VAL A 4 3.10 3.40 0.26
N ILE A 5 4.07 2.52 0.45
CA ILE A 5 5.04 2.09 -0.55
C ILE A 5 4.69 0.65 -0.93
N TYR A 6 4.36 0.45 -2.19
CA TYR A 6 4.06 -0.88 -2.72
C TYR A 6 5.36 -1.52 -3.24
N LEU A 7 5.72 -2.66 -2.67
CA LEU A 7 6.94 -3.39 -3.02
C LEU A 7 6.59 -4.46 -4.05
N ASP A 8 6.96 -4.23 -5.28
CA ASP A 8 6.70 -5.12 -6.42
C ASP A 8 7.95 -5.80 -6.97
N SER A 9 9.13 -5.52 -6.39
CA SER A 9 10.38 -6.18 -6.74
C SER A 9 10.95 -6.99 -5.58
N VAL A 10 11.54 -8.16 -5.91
CA VAL A 10 12.18 -9.04 -4.94
C VAL A 10 13.35 -8.35 -4.26
N GLU A 11 14.11 -7.53 -4.99
CA GLU A 11 15.24 -6.78 -4.47
C GLU A 11 14.83 -5.78 -3.39
N GLN A 12 13.73 -5.05 -3.59
CA GLN A 12 13.18 -4.14 -2.58
C GLN A 12 12.75 -4.91 -1.33
N ALA A 13 12.04 -6.03 -1.51
CA ALA A 13 11.60 -6.87 -0.41
C ALA A 13 12.78 -7.45 0.38
N GLU A 14 13.80 -7.99 -0.28
CA GLU A 14 15.02 -8.51 0.36
C GLU A 14 15.79 -7.41 1.10
N VAL A 15 15.79 -6.20 0.54
CA VAL A 15 16.44 -5.06 1.20
C VAL A 15 15.66 -4.67 2.45
N LEU A 16 14.34 -4.57 2.40
CA LEU A 16 13.53 -4.13 3.54
C LEU A 16 13.47 -5.17 4.66
N LEU A 17 13.26 -6.46 4.32
CA LEU A 17 12.90 -7.50 5.28
C LEU A 17 14.04 -7.96 6.21
N LYS A 18 15.22 -7.35 6.12
CA LYS A 18 16.28 -7.59 7.11
C LYS A 18 15.92 -6.92 8.44
N PRO A 19 15.92 -7.63 9.57
CA PRO A 19 15.44 -7.10 10.86
C PRO A 19 16.01 -5.74 11.21
N GLN A 20 17.31 -5.55 11.06
CA GLN A 20 17.98 -4.28 11.34
C GLN A 20 17.50 -3.12 10.47
N ARG A 21 17.13 -3.38 9.21
CA ARG A 21 16.62 -2.35 8.31
C ARG A 21 15.19 -1.97 8.63
N ILE A 22 14.39 -2.93 9.09
CA ILE A 22 13.03 -2.66 9.59
C ILE A 22 13.10 -1.72 10.80
N GLU A 23 14.02 -1.96 11.73
CA GLU A 23 14.23 -1.07 12.89
C GLU A 23 14.68 0.33 12.48
N ILE A 24 15.60 0.42 11.52
CA ILE A 24 16.06 1.71 10.98
C ILE A 24 14.91 2.45 10.28
N VAL A 25 14.09 1.78 9.46
CA VAL A 25 12.94 2.42 8.79
C VAL A 25 11.93 2.91 9.82
N ARG A 26 11.66 2.14 10.89
CA ARG A 26 10.80 2.58 11.99
C ARG A 26 11.36 3.80 12.71
N ALA A 27 12.67 3.82 12.97
CA ALA A 27 13.35 4.96 13.59
C ALA A 27 13.35 6.21 12.69
N LEU A 28 13.21 6.03 11.37
CA LEU A 28 13.11 7.10 10.37
C LEU A 28 11.65 7.48 10.04
N ALA A 29 10.68 7.08 10.83
CA ALA A 29 9.30 7.59 10.71
C ALA A 29 9.29 9.13 10.81
N GLU A 30 10.11 9.68 11.72
CA GLU A 30 10.40 11.10 11.80
C GLU A 30 11.80 11.41 11.20
N PRO A 31 12.00 12.63 10.66
CA PRO A 31 13.28 13.06 10.12
C PRO A 31 14.44 12.91 11.11
N ALA A 32 15.47 12.15 10.77
CA ALA A 32 16.63 11.95 11.63
C ALA A 32 17.93 11.78 10.83
N THR A 33 19.07 12.04 11.47
CA THR A 33 20.39 11.73 10.92
C THR A 33 20.79 10.28 11.21
N CYS A 34 21.75 9.73 10.46
CA CYS A 34 22.29 8.41 10.80
C CYS A 34 22.88 8.33 12.21
N ALA A 35 23.42 9.43 12.74
CA ALA A 35 23.95 9.50 14.10
C ALA A 35 22.82 9.43 15.15
N ASP A 36 21.67 10.10 14.89
CA ASP A 36 20.52 10.06 15.79
C ASP A 36 19.92 8.64 15.83
N VAL A 37 19.73 8.01 14.66
CA VAL A 37 19.26 6.62 14.55
C VAL A 37 20.22 5.65 15.22
N ALA A 38 21.53 5.83 15.02
CA ALA A 38 22.55 4.99 15.65
C ALA A 38 22.50 5.04 17.18
N ARG A 39 22.28 6.22 17.74
CA ARG A 39 22.10 6.43 19.19
C ARG A 39 20.81 5.74 19.69
N LEU A 40 19.71 5.89 18.95
CA LEU A 40 18.42 5.28 19.32
C LEU A 40 18.49 3.75 19.32
N LEU A 41 19.18 3.16 18.34
CA LEU A 41 19.25 1.71 18.17
C LEU A 41 20.51 1.08 18.79
N GLU A 42 21.32 1.85 19.55
CA GLU A 42 22.57 1.41 20.17
C GLU A 42 23.54 0.74 19.19
N GLN A 43 23.63 1.31 17.97
CA GLN A 43 24.48 0.83 16.89
C GLN A 43 25.58 1.83 16.52
N SER A 44 26.57 1.38 15.74
CA SER A 44 27.58 2.31 15.22
C SER A 44 27.01 3.16 14.08
N PRO A 45 27.35 4.47 13.99
CA PRO A 45 26.91 5.34 12.91
C PRO A 45 27.30 4.82 11.51
N GLN A 46 28.45 4.17 11.38
CA GLN A 46 28.92 3.59 10.12
C GLN A 46 27.98 2.47 9.65
N ARG A 47 27.55 1.60 10.58
CA ARG A 47 26.64 0.50 10.28
C ARG A 47 25.27 1.03 9.86
N VAL A 48 24.72 2.00 10.59
CA VAL A 48 23.44 2.63 10.25
C VAL A 48 23.54 3.31 8.90
N ASN A 49 24.60 4.09 8.63
CA ASN A 49 24.82 4.76 7.35
C ASN A 49 24.87 3.77 6.17
N TYR A 50 25.53 2.62 6.35
CA TYR A 50 25.52 1.56 5.32
C TYR A 50 24.10 1.08 5.01
N HIS A 51 23.28 0.81 6.04
CA HIS A 51 21.90 0.35 5.84
C HIS A 51 21.00 1.44 5.26
N VAL A 52 21.13 2.69 5.73
CA VAL A 52 20.37 3.84 5.20
C VAL A 52 20.68 4.05 3.72
N LYS A 53 21.95 4.01 3.29
CA LYS A 53 22.31 4.11 1.88
C LYS A 53 21.62 3.03 1.03
N ARG A 54 21.63 1.78 1.49
CA ARG A 54 20.95 0.67 0.78
C ARG A 54 19.44 0.88 0.70
N LEU A 55 18.82 1.43 1.75
CA LEU A 55 17.39 1.76 1.75
C LEU A 55 17.08 2.93 0.79
N VAL A 56 17.96 3.92 0.70
CA VAL A 56 17.83 5.05 -0.24
C VAL A 56 17.96 4.59 -1.69
N GLU A 57 18.95 3.74 -1.98
CA GLU A 57 19.18 3.18 -3.33
C GLU A 57 17.92 2.46 -3.88
N HIS A 58 17.10 1.87 -2.99
CA HIS A 58 15.88 1.16 -3.37
C HIS A 58 14.58 1.97 -3.14
N GLY A 59 14.70 3.27 -2.86
CA GLY A 59 13.55 4.16 -2.70
C GLY A 59 12.73 3.95 -1.42
N LEU A 60 13.26 3.19 -0.45
CA LEU A 60 12.57 2.88 0.81
C LEU A 60 12.77 3.96 1.88
N VAL A 61 13.81 4.76 1.75
CA VAL A 61 14.14 5.93 2.58
C VAL A 61 14.52 7.06 1.65
N ARG A 62 14.27 8.30 2.04
CA ARG A 62 14.68 9.49 1.28
C ARG A 62 15.57 10.38 2.12
N GLN A 63 16.58 10.97 1.50
CA GLN A 63 17.27 12.12 2.07
C GLN A 63 16.41 13.36 1.80
N ILE A 64 15.98 14.02 2.85
CA ILE A 64 15.05 15.17 2.77
C ILE A 64 15.75 16.51 3.01
N ALA A 65 16.90 16.49 3.68
CA ALA A 65 17.68 17.69 4.00
C ALA A 65 19.15 17.32 4.28
N GLU A 66 19.96 18.35 4.46
CA GLU A 66 21.29 18.26 5.04
C GLU A 66 21.38 19.19 6.26
N ARG A 67 22.07 18.75 7.28
CA ARG A 67 22.37 19.55 8.48
C ARG A 67 23.87 19.66 8.67
N THR A 68 24.36 20.84 9.00
CA THR A 68 25.77 21.02 9.35
C THR A 68 25.94 20.94 10.87
N VAL A 69 26.74 19.99 11.33
CA VAL A 69 27.09 19.82 12.75
C VAL A 69 28.60 19.85 12.88
N ARG A 70 29.14 20.81 13.63
CA ARG A 70 30.59 20.95 13.85
C ARG A 70 31.42 20.90 12.56
N ASN A 71 31.01 21.65 11.52
CA ASN A 71 31.61 21.70 10.19
C ASN A 71 31.53 20.39 9.36
N LEU A 72 30.76 19.40 9.79
CA LEU A 72 30.45 18.19 9.02
C LEU A 72 29.02 18.27 8.49
N ARG A 73 28.85 17.93 7.21
CA ARG A 73 27.51 17.81 6.61
C ARG A 73 26.95 16.43 6.89
N GLU A 74 25.79 16.38 7.51
CA GLU A 74 25.05 15.15 7.78
C GLU A 74 23.75 15.16 7.00
N GLY A 75 23.44 14.07 6.29
CA GLY A 75 22.15 13.87 5.65
C GLY A 75 21.05 13.65 6.70
N VAL A 76 19.90 14.28 6.49
CA VAL A 76 18.68 14.00 7.24
C VAL A 76 17.80 13.11 6.38
N TYR A 77 17.39 11.99 6.92
CA TYR A 77 16.66 10.95 6.23
C TYR A 77 15.28 10.75 6.84
N GLN A 78 14.35 10.30 6.01
CA GLN A 78 13.00 9.92 6.43
C GLN A 78 12.54 8.69 5.65
N ALA A 79 11.74 7.84 6.27
CA ALA A 79 11.05 6.73 5.60
C ALA A 79 10.25 7.24 4.41
N ALA A 80 10.26 6.53 3.29
CA ALA A 80 9.57 6.95 2.08
C ALA A 80 8.04 6.83 2.22
N GLY A 81 7.57 5.87 3.04
CA GLY A 81 6.16 5.64 3.32
C GLY A 81 5.87 5.33 4.79
N ARG A 82 4.63 5.52 5.20
CA ARG A 82 4.11 5.15 6.53
C ARG A 82 3.90 3.63 6.63
N SER A 83 3.57 3.00 5.50
CA SER A 83 3.36 1.56 5.39
C SER A 83 4.10 1.01 4.18
N TYR A 84 4.53 -0.24 4.26
CA TYR A 84 5.19 -0.95 3.16
C TYR A 84 4.44 -2.24 2.92
N TRP A 85 3.86 -2.38 1.73
CA TRP A 85 3.05 -3.53 1.34
C TRP A 85 3.79 -4.38 0.31
N LEU A 86 3.81 -5.69 0.55
CA LEU A 86 4.40 -6.65 -0.36
C LEU A 86 3.37 -7.06 -1.42
N SER A 87 3.75 -6.97 -2.69
CA SER A 87 2.92 -7.49 -3.76
C SER A 87 2.85 -9.02 -3.71
N PRO A 88 1.66 -9.62 -3.74
CA PRO A 88 1.52 -11.07 -3.93
C PRO A 88 2.17 -11.58 -5.21
N ARG A 89 2.38 -10.71 -6.20
CA ARG A 89 3.05 -11.05 -7.47
C ARG A 89 4.54 -11.34 -7.34
N LEU A 90 5.17 -11.01 -6.20
CA LEU A 90 6.58 -11.33 -5.97
C LEU A 90 6.87 -12.83 -6.04
N VAL A 91 5.91 -13.65 -5.62
CA VAL A 91 5.99 -15.11 -5.74
C VAL A 91 5.39 -15.59 -7.08
N GLY A 92 4.55 -14.77 -7.70
CA GLY A 92 3.78 -15.11 -8.87
C GLY A 92 2.61 -16.07 -8.59
N HIS A 93 1.91 -16.45 -9.64
CA HIS A 93 0.82 -17.42 -9.53
C HIS A 93 1.38 -18.84 -9.59
N ILE A 94 1.08 -19.64 -8.57
CA ILE A 94 1.39 -21.07 -8.56
C ILE A 94 0.15 -21.80 -9.07
N GLY A 95 0.28 -22.42 -10.24
CA GLY A 95 -0.81 -23.18 -10.90
C GLY A 95 -1.57 -22.36 -11.96
N THR A 96 -2.50 -23.04 -12.64
CA THR A 96 -3.37 -22.41 -13.64
C THR A 96 -4.57 -21.74 -12.98
N ARG A 97 -4.62 -20.42 -12.96
CA ARG A 97 -5.83 -19.67 -12.57
C ARG A 97 -6.85 -19.73 -13.71
N ARG A 98 -8.08 -20.11 -13.42
CA ARG A 98 -9.22 -19.82 -14.29
C ARG A 98 -9.56 -18.34 -14.11
N SER A 99 -9.04 -17.50 -14.99
CA SER A 99 -9.00 -16.04 -14.84
C SER A 99 -10.28 -15.32 -15.27
N SER A 100 -11.35 -16.01 -15.63
CA SER A 100 -12.51 -15.34 -16.26
C SER A 100 -13.80 -15.34 -15.44
N ASP A 101 -13.78 -15.84 -14.24
CA ASP A 101 -14.98 -15.82 -13.40
C ASP A 101 -14.92 -14.65 -12.42
N ALA A 102 -15.72 -13.61 -12.72
CA ALA A 102 -15.85 -12.43 -11.85
C ALA A 102 -16.37 -12.79 -10.44
N MET A 103 -16.93 -13.98 -10.25
CA MET A 103 -17.38 -14.50 -8.96
C MET A 103 -16.34 -15.37 -8.26
N SER A 104 -15.14 -15.52 -8.83
CA SER A 104 -14.08 -16.35 -8.22
C SER A 104 -13.37 -15.59 -7.10
N LEU A 105 -12.93 -16.32 -6.07
CA LEU A 105 -12.03 -15.79 -5.04
C LEU A 105 -10.75 -15.18 -5.66
N GLY A 106 -10.27 -15.77 -6.76
CA GLY A 106 -9.12 -15.25 -7.49
C GLY A 106 -9.34 -13.84 -8.03
N HIS A 107 -10.51 -13.57 -8.59
CA HIS A 107 -10.87 -12.24 -9.07
C HIS A 107 -10.96 -11.21 -7.93
N LEU A 108 -11.54 -11.60 -6.79
CA LEU A 108 -11.57 -10.73 -5.61
C LEU A 108 -10.18 -10.37 -5.10
N LEU A 109 -9.26 -11.32 -5.07
CA LEU A 109 -7.87 -11.07 -4.68
C LEU A 109 -7.17 -10.13 -5.67
N ASP A 110 -7.37 -10.32 -6.98
CA ASP A 110 -6.80 -9.45 -8.02
C ASP A 110 -7.35 -8.02 -7.90
N LEU A 111 -8.67 -7.87 -7.69
CA LEU A 111 -9.30 -6.56 -7.47
C LEU A 111 -8.72 -5.86 -6.24
N THR A 112 -8.54 -6.60 -5.15
CA THR A 112 -7.98 -6.05 -3.90
C THR A 112 -6.54 -5.58 -4.12
N GLU A 113 -5.71 -6.36 -4.82
CA GLU A 113 -4.34 -5.98 -5.15
C GLU A 113 -4.29 -4.75 -6.06
N GLU A 114 -5.20 -4.65 -7.03
CA GLU A 114 -5.30 -3.49 -7.90
C GLU A 114 -5.64 -2.22 -7.11
N VAL A 115 -6.63 -2.28 -6.22
CA VAL A 115 -6.99 -1.16 -5.32
C VAL A 115 -5.81 -0.76 -4.44
N GLN A 116 -5.09 -1.72 -3.86
CA GLN A 116 -3.91 -1.44 -3.03
C GLN A 116 -2.82 -0.69 -3.81
N ARG A 117 -2.57 -1.10 -5.06
CA ARG A 117 -1.59 -0.46 -5.93
C ARG A 117 -2.01 0.97 -6.28
N ASP A 118 -3.26 1.15 -6.72
CA ASP A 118 -3.77 2.46 -7.07
C ASP A 118 -3.70 3.43 -5.88
N VAL A 119 -4.09 2.99 -4.69
CA VAL A 119 -4.01 3.79 -3.46
C VAL A 119 -2.57 4.14 -3.08
N ALA A 120 -1.61 3.23 -3.31
CA ALA A 120 -0.19 3.49 -3.05
C ALA A 120 0.38 4.58 -3.98
N ASP A 121 -0.16 4.71 -5.19
CA ASP A 121 0.28 5.69 -6.20
C ASP A 121 -0.43 7.05 -6.07
N ILE A 122 -1.47 7.17 -5.24
CA ILE A 122 -2.14 8.46 -5.00
C ILE A 122 -1.15 9.46 -4.40
N ASP A 123 -1.03 10.61 -5.04
CA ASP A 123 -0.24 11.73 -4.51
C ASP A 123 -1.08 12.55 -3.52
N LEU A 124 -0.84 12.31 -2.24
CA LEU A 124 -1.53 13.01 -1.14
C LEU A 124 -1.09 14.48 -0.95
N THR A 125 -0.23 15.00 -1.82
CA THR A 125 0.07 16.44 -1.84
C THR A 125 -1.06 17.27 -2.43
N HIS A 126 -2.05 16.61 -3.07
CA HIS A 126 -3.29 17.24 -3.55
C HIS A 126 -4.44 16.94 -2.58
N PRO A 127 -4.71 17.84 -1.61
CA PRO A 127 -5.71 17.60 -0.57
C PRO A 127 -7.16 17.59 -1.05
N ASP A 128 -7.40 17.98 -2.31
CA ASP A 128 -8.74 18.19 -2.85
C ASP A 128 -9.33 16.99 -3.62
N LEU A 129 -8.64 15.83 -3.65
CA LEU A 129 -9.19 14.62 -4.25
C LEU A 129 -10.09 13.89 -3.24
N PRO A 130 -11.43 14.01 -3.36
CA PRO A 130 -12.34 13.31 -2.46
C PRO A 130 -12.23 11.81 -2.67
N SER A 131 -11.98 11.05 -1.62
CA SER A 131 -12.03 9.59 -1.62
C SER A 131 -13.09 9.11 -0.63
N LEU A 132 -13.79 8.04 -0.99
CA LEU A 132 -14.85 7.45 -0.16
C LEU A 132 -14.60 5.96 0.01
N GLY A 133 -14.46 5.51 1.26
CA GLY A 133 -14.43 4.10 1.61
C GLY A 133 -15.71 3.73 2.38
N ILE A 134 -16.46 2.73 1.90
CA ILE A 134 -17.66 2.22 2.57
C ILE A 134 -17.46 0.73 2.82
N SER A 135 -17.70 0.28 4.06
CA SER A 135 -17.77 -1.12 4.41
C SER A 135 -18.97 -1.36 5.32
N GLY A 136 -19.58 -2.54 5.21
CA GLY A 136 -20.73 -2.92 6.00
C GLY A 136 -21.00 -4.42 5.90
N GLN A 137 -21.85 -4.93 6.78
CA GLN A 137 -22.29 -6.32 6.77
C GLN A 137 -23.80 -6.36 6.52
N ILE A 138 -24.23 -7.24 5.62
CA ILE A 138 -25.63 -7.49 5.31
C ILE A 138 -25.91 -8.96 5.58
N ALA A 139 -26.92 -9.26 6.38
CA ALA A 139 -27.40 -10.61 6.58
C ALA A 139 -28.45 -10.94 5.52
N LEU A 140 -28.18 -11.92 4.69
CA LEU A 140 -29.08 -12.37 3.62
C LEU A 140 -29.50 -13.82 3.84
N HIS A 141 -30.80 -14.08 3.64
CA HIS A 141 -31.25 -15.46 3.50
C HIS A 141 -30.74 -16.06 2.17
N PRO A 142 -30.54 -17.41 2.11
CA PRO A 142 -30.00 -18.05 0.92
C PRO A 142 -30.80 -17.76 -0.37
N ASP A 143 -32.10 -17.63 -0.28
CA ASP A 143 -33.01 -17.31 -1.38
C ASP A 143 -32.90 -15.85 -1.87
N GLN A 144 -32.46 -14.93 -1.02
CA GLN A 144 -32.28 -13.51 -1.37
C GLN A 144 -30.94 -13.19 -2.04
N ARG A 145 -29.99 -14.12 -2.05
CA ARG A 145 -28.62 -13.85 -2.54
C ARG A 145 -28.58 -13.44 -4.01
N ALA A 146 -29.34 -14.14 -4.85
CA ALA A 146 -29.34 -13.87 -6.29
C ALA A 146 -29.99 -12.51 -6.60
N GLU A 147 -31.07 -12.19 -5.94
CA GLU A 147 -31.76 -10.91 -6.08
C GLU A 147 -30.89 -9.75 -5.62
N PHE A 148 -30.28 -9.87 -4.44
CA PHE A 148 -29.35 -8.86 -3.92
C PHE A 148 -28.15 -8.59 -4.87
N LEU A 149 -27.52 -9.63 -5.43
CA LEU A 149 -26.41 -9.44 -6.37
C LEU A 149 -26.87 -8.76 -7.66
N THR A 150 -28.09 -9.07 -8.12
CA THR A 150 -28.71 -8.40 -9.28
C THR A 150 -28.97 -6.92 -8.99
N ASP A 151 -29.56 -6.61 -7.84
CA ASP A 151 -29.81 -5.24 -7.43
C ASP A 151 -28.54 -4.41 -7.30
N LEU A 152 -27.49 -5.01 -6.72
CA LEU A 152 -26.18 -4.38 -6.63
C LEU A 152 -25.62 -4.07 -8.02
N GLN A 153 -25.68 -5.02 -8.96
CA GLN A 153 -25.24 -4.81 -10.34
C GLN A 153 -26.03 -3.70 -11.03
N VAL A 154 -27.35 -3.67 -10.87
CA VAL A 154 -28.22 -2.63 -11.45
C VAL A 154 -27.90 -1.25 -10.86
N ALA A 155 -27.69 -1.16 -9.55
CA ALA A 155 -27.29 0.08 -8.90
C ALA A 155 -25.96 0.62 -9.43
N LEU A 156 -24.96 -0.24 -9.56
CA LEU A 156 -23.66 0.12 -10.12
C LEU A 156 -23.75 0.52 -11.60
N GLN A 157 -24.49 -0.23 -12.41
CA GLN A 157 -24.73 0.09 -13.82
C GLN A 157 -25.40 1.45 -13.97
N THR A 158 -26.34 1.79 -13.10
CA THR A 158 -27.02 3.09 -13.08
C THR A 158 -26.02 4.22 -12.80
N LEU A 159 -25.10 4.04 -11.85
CA LEU A 159 -24.04 5.02 -11.56
C LEU A 159 -23.10 5.20 -12.75
N PHE A 160 -22.63 4.10 -13.35
CA PHE A 160 -21.77 4.18 -14.53
C PHE A 160 -22.47 4.83 -15.74
N THR A 161 -23.75 4.57 -15.93
CA THR A 161 -24.53 5.23 -17.01
C THR A 161 -24.71 6.72 -16.75
N LYS A 162 -24.92 7.10 -15.49
CA LYS A 162 -25.18 8.50 -15.12
C LYS A 162 -23.90 9.37 -15.15
N TYR A 163 -22.77 8.80 -14.74
CA TYR A 163 -21.53 9.54 -14.52
C TYR A 163 -20.40 9.10 -15.46
N GLY A 164 -20.57 8.02 -16.23
CA GLY A 164 -19.57 7.52 -17.18
C GLY A 164 -19.50 8.40 -18.41
N GLY A 165 -18.78 9.52 -18.30
CA GLY A 165 -18.47 10.42 -19.40
C GLY A 165 -16.99 10.37 -19.75
N SER A 166 -16.61 11.03 -20.85
CA SER A 166 -15.21 11.20 -21.28
C SER A 166 -14.55 12.47 -20.73
N ASP A 167 -15.36 13.38 -20.18
CA ASP A 167 -14.90 14.70 -19.74
C ASP A 167 -14.93 14.77 -18.22
N GLY A 168 -13.81 15.16 -17.59
CA GLY A 168 -13.68 15.36 -16.17
C GLY A 168 -12.57 14.53 -15.52
N GLU A 169 -12.53 14.59 -14.19
CA GLU A 169 -11.61 13.81 -13.38
C GLU A 169 -12.03 12.34 -13.33
N SER A 170 -11.05 11.44 -13.48
CA SER A 170 -11.31 10.00 -13.47
C SER A 170 -11.31 9.46 -12.04
N PHE A 171 -12.41 8.83 -11.64
CA PHE A 171 -12.55 8.08 -10.40
C PHE A 171 -12.65 6.59 -10.69
N LYS A 172 -11.91 5.78 -9.93
CA LYS A 172 -12.01 4.34 -10.00
C LYS A 172 -12.93 3.84 -8.89
N LEU A 173 -13.93 3.06 -9.26
CA LEU A 173 -14.87 2.42 -8.36
C LEU A 173 -14.58 0.92 -8.34
N ALA A 174 -14.19 0.40 -7.18
CA ALA A 174 -14.03 -1.02 -6.94
C ALA A 174 -15.04 -1.47 -5.88
N VAL A 175 -15.81 -2.50 -6.19
CA VAL A 175 -16.82 -3.05 -5.28
C VAL A 175 -16.57 -4.54 -5.11
N ALA A 176 -16.41 -4.98 -3.87
CA ALA A 176 -16.23 -6.39 -3.51
C ALA A 176 -17.37 -6.80 -2.58
N CYS A 177 -18.12 -7.84 -2.98
CA CYS A 177 -19.14 -8.50 -2.17
C CYS A 177 -18.76 -9.96 -2.02
N TYR A 178 -18.59 -10.42 -0.78
CA TYR A 178 -18.13 -11.79 -0.49
C TYR A 178 -18.76 -12.33 0.79
N PRO A 179 -18.89 -13.66 0.93
CA PRO A 179 -19.35 -14.27 2.17
C PRO A 179 -18.39 -13.95 3.32
N PHE A 180 -18.93 -13.48 4.43
CA PHE A 180 -18.19 -13.22 5.66
C PHE A 180 -18.64 -14.20 6.74
N GLU A 181 -17.75 -15.09 7.15
CA GLU A 181 -17.98 -15.96 8.30
C GLU A 181 -17.58 -15.21 9.57
N LYS A 182 -18.58 -14.93 10.41
CA LYS A 182 -18.33 -14.36 11.73
C LYS A 182 -17.68 -15.45 12.60
N ASP A 183 -16.44 -15.23 12.97
CA ASP A 183 -15.56 -16.03 13.84
C ASP A 183 -16.07 -17.43 14.25
N ARG A 184 -15.36 -18.45 13.78
CA ARG A 184 -15.26 -19.71 14.48
C ARG A 184 -14.34 -19.49 15.70
N SER A 185 -14.93 -18.96 16.79
CA SER A 185 -14.30 -19.01 18.12
C SER A 185 -14.36 -20.41 18.66
#